data_cb7338303433626314d8fdae5cf59b53
#
_entry.id   cb7338303433626314d8fdae5cf59b53
#
_cell.length_a   1.000
_cell.length_b   1.000
_cell.length_c   1.000
_cell.angle_alpha   90.00
_cell.angle_beta   90.00
_cell.angle_gamma   90.00
#
_symmetry.space_group_name_H-M   'P 1'
#
loop_
_entity.id
_entity.type
_entity.pdbx_description
1 polymer ?
#
loop_
_entity_poly.entity_id
_entity_poly.type
_entity_poly.pdbx_seq_one_letter_code
_entity_poly.pdbx_strand_id
1 'polypeptide(L)'
;ILIVGESGIGKSSIINAFVKDICENEDEMLKQISIVGLNTAKLLASTSSETEIAQKVVNLMHKLNQLEQAVLVIDDLQVLLENSVSGKASTLINILSAQISEGAANLVLTLTNDSYRKNIEKHPIEGRLDIIKIEELDTATLESAIQLHKKRIENYYELRISDACIKDSIALSKRYFKERSLPSAAIDLLDRTAAAVRLCNKNARASVSDLEADFEEIKSLDEKISEGPLYLLYRSVFSKISVVLTTKLSDNYVWDKEDDIAIKAGRLSGIIKELKALSDQSIEEIRSSEIEAIVAECTNIPIGKIQAREKDRLLSIESKLQERVKGQNRAITTLSDAIIESRSGLSDPKKPIGSFFFLGPTGTGKTELTKSLAELLFDDESAMIRFDMSEFKEEHSAALLYGAPPGYVGYEEGGLLVTQIRQKPYSVVLFDEIEKAHSSVYDVFLQMMDEGKIHDKLGREGDFSNSIIIFTSNIGSQWIVEQIQSGHTPDSGKLIEVMAQYFRPEFLGRLTEVVPFAPIDENVAKQIFNLHFGRLQEQLMKQKNIQLNLSDEALQHLANKGYSPKYGARPIAGVIRTYIKKSVSRLIVSEQIKSGDNIVINYRNGELIWEQC
;
A
#
# COMPACT_ATOMS: atom_id res chain seq x y z
N ILE A 1 -36.38 16.10 -4.15
CA ILE A 1 -35.66 15.27 -3.15
C ILE A 1 -34.23 15.11 -3.60
N LEU A 2 -33.28 15.28 -2.67
CA LEU A 2 -31.86 14.99 -2.88
C LEU A 2 -31.41 13.91 -1.89
N ILE A 3 -30.96 12.78 -2.42
CA ILE A 3 -30.41 11.67 -1.63
C ILE A 3 -28.89 11.81 -1.61
N VAL A 4 -28.31 11.99 -0.42
CA VAL A 4 -26.87 12.18 -0.22
C VAL A 4 -26.29 11.03 0.60
N GLY A 5 -25.17 10.51 0.18
CA GLY A 5 -24.45 9.45 0.91
C GLY A 5 -23.22 8.96 0.14
N GLU A 6 -22.38 8.19 0.79
CA GLU A 6 -21.14 7.68 0.20
C GLU A 6 -21.38 6.76 -1.01
N SER A 7 -20.35 6.58 -1.83
CA SER A 7 -20.42 5.65 -2.97
C SER A 7 -20.58 4.21 -2.46
N GLY A 8 -21.59 3.48 -2.99
CA GLY A 8 -21.84 2.10 -2.60
C GLY A 8 -22.73 1.90 -1.36
N ILE A 9 -23.26 2.97 -0.76
CA ILE A 9 -24.12 2.91 0.44
C ILE A 9 -25.54 2.41 0.16
N GLY A 10 -25.95 2.40 -1.10
CA GLY A 10 -27.28 1.89 -1.52
C GLY A 10 -28.25 2.95 -2.06
N LYS A 11 -27.80 4.18 -2.42
CA LYS A 11 -28.66 5.24 -2.98
C LYS A 11 -29.52 4.76 -4.15
N SER A 12 -28.89 4.15 -5.15
CA SER A 12 -29.57 3.61 -6.33
C SER A 12 -30.54 2.46 -5.98
N SER A 13 -30.22 1.68 -4.95
CA SER A 13 -31.09 0.59 -4.48
C SER A 13 -32.38 1.14 -3.86
N ILE A 14 -32.29 2.24 -3.11
CA ILE A 14 -33.46 2.93 -2.54
C ILE A 14 -34.34 3.48 -3.65
N ILE A 15 -33.74 4.12 -4.68
CA ILE A 15 -34.51 4.60 -5.84
C ILE A 15 -35.20 3.46 -6.55
N ASN A 16 -34.50 2.35 -6.80
CA ASN A 16 -35.09 1.19 -7.46
C ASN A 16 -36.22 0.56 -6.63
N ALA A 17 -36.07 0.51 -5.30
CA ALA A 17 -37.13 0.04 -4.42
C ALA A 17 -38.35 0.98 -4.47
N PHE A 18 -38.14 2.29 -4.44
CA PHE A 18 -39.20 3.29 -4.58
C PHE A 18 -39.93 3.16 -5.93
N VAL A 19 -39.19 3.04 -7.03
CA VAL A 19 -39.80 2.83 -8.36
C VAL A 19 -40.61 1.55 -8.41
N LYS A 20 -40.08 0.48 -7.83
CA LYS A 20 -40.77 -0.81 -7.77
C LYS A 20 -42.08 -0.73 -6.94
N ASP A 21 -42.00 -0.06 -5.78
CA ASP A 21 -43.15 0.11 -4.89
C ASP A 21 -44.29 0.87 -5.60
N ILE A 22 -43.94 1.96 -6.32
CA ILE A 22 -44.93 2.71 -7.13
C ILE A 22 -45.53 1.85 -8.23
N CYS A 23 -44.73 1.02 -8.93
CA CYS A 23 -45.23 0.19 -10.03
C CYS A 23 -46.07 -1.00 -9.56
N GLU A 24 -45.80 -1.53 -8.38
CA GLU A 24 -46.50 -2.70 -7.82
C GLU A 24 -47.68 -2.30 -6.90
N ASN A 25 -47.80 -1.02 -6.52
CA ASN A 25 -48.84 -0.53 -5.63
C ASN A 25 -50.22 -0.57 -6.30
N GLU A 26 -51.26 -0.91 -5.53
CA GLU A 26 -52.65 -0.97 -6.01
C GLU A 26 -53.34 0.39 -6.01
N ASP A 27 -52.73 1.43 -5.39
CA ASP A 27 -53.31 2.77 -5.32
C ASP A 27 -53.36 3.44 -6.71
N GLU A 28 -54.55 3.82 -7.12
CA GLU A 28 -54.79 4.46 -8.43
C GLU A 28 -54.06 5.80 -8.58
N MET A 29 -53.82 6.54 -7.50
CA MET A 29 -53.05 7.80 -7.54
C MET A 29 -51.60 7.55 -7.86
N LEU A 30 -50.97 6.52 -7.31
CA LEU A 30 -49.60 6.16 -7.56
C LEU A 30 -49.35 5.59 -8.97
N LYS A 31 -50.33 4.88 -9.52
CA LYS A 31 -50.28 4.36 -10.90
C LYS A 31 -50.25 5.43 -11.99
N GLN A 32 -50.67 6.66 -11.67
CA GLN A 32 -50.62 7.79 -12.61
C GLN A 32 -49.25 8.48 -12.67
N ILE A 33 -48.35 8.14 -11.76
CA ILE A 33 -47.00 8.75 -11.72
C ILE A 33 -46.12 8.15 -12.81
N SER A 34 -45.65 9.02 -13.69
CA SER A 34 -44.64 8.64 -14.72
C SER A 34 -43.22 8.86 -14.20
N ILE A 35 -42.45 7.79 -13.98
CA ILE A 35 -41.08 7.87 -13.53
C ILE A 35 -40.12 7.77 -14.72
N VAL A 36 -39.28 8.77 -14.91
CA VAL A 36 -38.31 8.85 -16.00
C VAL A 36 -36.90 8.88 -15.43
N GLY A 37 -36.09 7.87 -15.71
CA GLY A 37 -34.66 7.83 -15.33
C GLY A 37 -33.78 8.45 -16.41
N LEU A 38 -32.91 9.41 -16.01
CA LEU A 38 -31.89 9.96 -16.90
C LEU A 38 -30.63 9.09 -16.85
N ASN A 39 -30.23 8.57 -18.01
CA ASN A 39 -28.95 7.88 -18.13
C ASN A 39 -27.83 8.91 -18.36
N THR A 40 -27.11 9.24 -17.28
CA THR A 40 -26.03 10.26 -17.26
C THR A 40 -24.89 9.90 -18.20
N ALA A 41 -24.49 8.62 -18.27
CA ALA A 41 -23.41 8.16 -19.14
C ALA A 41 -23.76 8.31 -20.64
N LYS A 42 -25.00 7.95 -21.03
CA LYS A 42 -25.46 8.15 -22.42
C LYS A 42 -25.57 9.63 -22.77
N LEU A 43 -26.00 10.46 -21.82
CA LEU A 43 -26.07 11.90 -22.04
C LEU A 43 -24.67 12.47 -22.31
N LEU A 44 -23.68 12.13 -21.50
CA LEU A 44 -22.29 12.55 -21.69
C LEU A 44 -21.70 12.05 -23.02
N ALA A 45 -21.90 10.79 -23.36
CA ALA A 45 -21.41 10.23 -24.62
C ALA A 45 -22.01 10.89 -25.87
N SER A 46 -23.19 11.52 -25.74
CA SER A 46 -23.92 12.18 -26.84
C SER A 46 -23.73 13.71 -26.90
N THR A 47 -22.85 14.28 -26.07
CA THR A 47 -22.64 15.72 -25.94
C THR A 47 -21.16 16.06 -25.95
N SER A 48 -20.82 17.21 -26.56
CA SER A 48 -19.45 17.68 -26.69
C SER A 48 -19.15 18.93 -25.83
N SER A 49 -20.16 19.50 -25.18
CA SER A 49 -20.03 20.70 -24.32
C SER A 49 -21.03 20.72 -23.18
N GLU A 50 -20.66 21.42 -22.10
CA GLU A 50 -21.52 21.64 -20.92
C GLU A 50 -22.83 22.36 -21.28
N THR A 51 -22.78 23.33 -22.18
CA THR A 51 -23.95 24.05 -22.67
C THR A 51 -24.94 23.12 -23.38
N GLU A 52 -24.45 22.14 -24.09
CA GLU A 52 -25.29 21.14 -24.78
C GLU A 52 -25.94 20.18 -23.77
N ILE A 53 -25.21 19.79 -22.73
CA ILE A 53 -25.78 19.00 -21.62
C ILE A 53 -26.92 19.77 -20.96
N ALA A 54 -26.65 21.02 -20.60
CA ALA A 54 -27.63 21.91 -19.99
C ALA A 54 -28.90 22.07 -20.84
N GLN A 55 -28.74 22.30 -22.16
CA GLN A 55 -29.84 22.43 -23.10
C GLN A 55 -30.68 21.15 -23.22
N LYS A 56 -30.02 19.98 -23.25
CA LYS A 56 -30.72 18.69 -23.29
C LYS A 56 -31.53 18.43 -22.02
N VAL A 57 -30.95 18.78 -20.85
CA VAL A 57 -31.66 18.68 -19.57
C VAL A 57 -32.87 19.60 -19.53
N VAL A 58 -32.75 20.87 -19.95
CA VAL A 58 -33.86 21.81 -20.04
C VAL A 58 -34.95 21.28 -20.96
N ASN A 59 -34.59 20.83 -22.15
CA ASN A 59 -35.54 20.28 -23.12
C ASN A 59 -36.27 19.03 -22.59
N LEU A 60 -35.55 18.19 -21.82
CA LEU A 60 -36.17 17.03 -21.14
C LEU A 60 -37.16 17.49 -20.10
N MET A 61 -36.81 18.48 -19.26
CA MET A 61 -37.72 19.01 -18.25
C MET A 61 -38.99 19.64 -18.86
N HIS A 62 -38.83 20.42 -19.94
CA HIS A 62 -40.00 20.95 -20.66
C HIS A 62 -40.95 19.85 -21.20
N LYS A 63 -40.40 18.75 -21.67
CA LYS A 63 -41.24 17.61 -22.12
C LYS A 63 -41.92 16.91 -20.94
N LEU A 64 -41.22 16.79 -19.79
CA LEU A 64 -41.80 16.19 -18.58
C LEU A 64 -42.92 17.03 -18.00
N ASN A 65 -42.85 18.36 -18.11
CA ASN A 65 -43.90 19.28 -17.66
C ASN A 65 -45.23 19.12 -18.44
N GLN A 66 -45.19 18.50 -19.63
CA GLN A 66 -46.41 18.18 -20.40
C GLN A 66 -47.08 16.90 -19.92
N LEU A 67 -46.43 16.13 -19.04
CA LEU A 67 -46.96 14.93 -18.42
C LEU A 67 -47.56 15.31 -17.06
N GLU A 68 -48.79 14.94 -16.82
CA GLU A 68 -49.41 15.04 -15.50
C GLU A 68 -48.67 14.08 -14.54
N GLN A 69 -48.11 14.58 -13.44
CA GLN A 69 -47.42 13.80 -12.39
C GLN A 69 -46.16 13.06 -12.86
N ALA A 70 -45.23 13.73 -13.52
CA ALA A 70 -43.91 13.18 -13.87
C ALA A 70 -42.89 13.36 -12.75
N VAL A 71 -42.04 12.33 -12.53
CA VAL A 71 -40.86 12.38 -11.64
C VAL A 71 -39.62 12.07 -12.47
N LEU A 72 -38.66 13.00 -12.47
CA LEU A 72 -37.33 12.80 -13.09
C LEU A 72 -36.36 12.30 -12.05
N VAL A 73 -35.77 11.15 -12.30
CA VAL A 73 -34.70 10.56 -11.50
C VAL A 73 -33.36 10.78 -12.19
N ILE A 74 -32.45 11.48 -11.51
CA ILE A 74 -31.06 11.64 -11.94
C ILE A 74 -30.18 10.94 -10.91
N ASP A 75 -29.85 9.71 -11.19
CA ASP A 75 -28.89 8.96 -10.36
C ASP A 75 -27.45 9.33 -10.75
N ASP A 76 -26.57 9.47 -9.76
CA ASP A 76 -25.19 9.90 -9.92
C ASP A 76 -25.04 11.27 -10.63
N LEU A 77 -25.73 12.29 -10.14
CA LEU A 77 -25.64 13.66 -10.66
C LEU A 77 -24.19 14.21 -10.65
N GLN A 78 -23.32 13.70 -9.72
CA GLN A 78 -21.92 14.08 -9.67
C GLN A 78 -21.19 13.83 -11.00
N VAL A 79 -21.54 12.80 -11.76
CA VAL A 79 -20.93 12.48 -13.05
C VAL A 79 -21.13 13.60 -14.07
N LEU A 80 -22.26 14.31 -13.99
CA LEU A 80 -22.54 15.47 -14.84
C LEU A 80 -21.83 16.75 -14.34
N LEU A 81 -21.58 16.84 -13.02
CA LEU A 81 -20.95 18.01 -12.39
C LEU A 81 -19.42 17.98 -12.54
N GLU A 82 -18.80 16.82 -12.47
CA GLU A 82 -17.34 16.63 -12.54
C GLU A 82 -16.78 16.77 -13.97
N ASN A 83 -17.59 16.49 -14.98
CA ASN A 83 -17.19 16.65 -16.39
C ASN A 83 -17.30 18.09 -16.93
N SER A 84 -17.61 19.07 -16.09
CA SER A 84 -17.60 20.48 -16.49
C SER A 84 -16.17 21.03 -16.49
N VAL A 85 -15.63 21.28 -17.70
CA VAL A 85 -14.21 21.62 -18.01
C VAL A 85 -13.71 22.95 -17.44
N SER A 86 -14.55 23.74 -16.78
CA SER A 86 -14.18 25.13 -16.39
C SER A 86 -14.39 25.50 -14.94
N GLY A 87 -14.43 24.54 -13.99
CA GLY A 87 -14.62 24.90 -12.56
C GLY A 87 -15.96 25.59 -12.27
N LYS A 88 -16.91 25.58 -13.19
CA LYS A 88 -18.24 26.16 -13.09
C LYS A 88 -19.32 25.08 -13.11
N ALA A 89 -19.27 24.15 -12.14
CA ALA A 89 -20.42 23.26 -11.84
C ALA A 89 -21.74 24.05 -11.63
N SER A 90 -21.64 25.37 -11.56
CA SER A 90 -22.75 26.29 -11.33
C SER A 90 -23.79 26.36 -12.45
N THR A 91 -23.46 26.05 -13.71
CA THR A 91 -24.42 26.24 -14.81
C THR A 91 -25.56 25.23 -14.74
N LEU A 92 -25.26 23.94 -14.62
CA LEU A 92 -26.29 22.89 -14.51
C LEU A 92 -27.10 23.04 -13.23
N ILE A 93 -26.45 23.35 -12.10
CA ILE A 93 -27.10 23.56 -10.80
C ILE A 93 -28.02 24.78 -10.85
N ASN A 94 -27.59 25.88 -11.47
CA ASN A 94 -28.41 27.08 -11.65
C ASN A 94 -29.65 26.79 -12.52
N ILE A 95 -29.50 26.01 -13.57
CA ILE A 95 -30.60 25.58 -14.42
C ILE A 95 -31.59 24.70 -13.64
N LEU A 96 -31.09 23.70 -12.91
CA LEU A 96 -31.94 22.88 -12.02
C LEU A 96 -32.65 23.74 -10.98
N SER A 97 -31.95 24.71 -10.38
CA SER A 97 -32.51 25.64 -9.42
C SER A 97 -33.65 26.50 -10.01
N ALA A 98 -33.49 26.97 -11.25
CA ALA A 98 -34.52 27.74 -11.95
C ALA A 98 -35.75 26.87 -12.24
N GLN A 99 -35.56 25.68 -12.74
CA GLN A 99 -36.65 24.76 -13.07
C GLN A 99 -37.42 24.27 -11.84
N ILE A 100 -36.72 24.03 -10.71
CA ILE A 100 -37.37 23.75 -9.41
C ILE A 100 -38.22 24.92 -8.95
N SER A 101 -37.74 26.15 -9.17
CA SER A 101 -38.48 27.37 -8.78
C SER A 101 -39.75 27.58 -9.59
N GLU A 102 -39.76 27.16 -10.85
CA GLU A 102 -40.90 27.26 -11.74
C GLU A 102 -41.96 26.14 -11.45
N GLY A 103 -41.65 25.24 -10.52
CA GLY A 103 -42.53 24.10 -10.19
C GLY A 103 -42.69 23.09 -11.32
N ALA A 104 -41.71 23.06 -12.20
CA ALA A 104 -41.77 22.42 -13.50
C ALA A 104 -41.73 20.88 -13.47
N ALA A 105 -41.11 20.24 -12.46
CA ALA A 105 -41.07 18.79 -12.33
C ALA A 105 -40.65 18.34 -10.93
N ASN A 106 -41.15 17.17 -10.52
CA ASN A 106 -40.62 16.50 -9.34
C ASN A 106 -39.30 15.83 -9.66
N LEU A 107 -38.28 16.10 -8.86
CA LEU A 107 -36.90 15.61 -9.05
C LEU A 107 -36.49 14.69 -7.92
N VAL A 108 -35.86 13.57 -8.28
CA VAL A 108 -35.10 12.73 -7.34
C VAL A 108 -33.65 12.67 -7.83
N LEU A 109 -32.76 13.24 -7.03
CA LEU A 109 -31.35 13.40 -7.35
C LEU A 109 -30.52 12.57 -6.38
N THR A 110 -29.39 12.01 -6.82
CA THR A 110 -28.39 11.43 -5.92
C THR A 110 -27.04 12.10 -6.05
N LEU A 111 -26.35 12.28 -4.92
CA LEU A 111 -25.00 12.81 -4.84
C LEU A 111 -24.16 12.04 -3.80
N THR A 112 -22.84 12.10 -3.96
CA THR A 112 -21.92 11.74 -2.89
C THR A 112 -21.82 12.89 -1.87
N ASN A 113 -21.36 12.58 -0.64
CA ASN A 113 -21.16 13.60 0.39
C ASN A 113 -20.19 14.70 -0.07
N ASP A 114 -19.10 14.32 -0.76
CA ASP A 114 -18.12 15.27 -1.28
C ASP A 114 -18.70 16.17 -2.38
N SER A 115 -19.46 15.59 -3.30
CA SER A 115 -20.10 16.36 -4.37
C SER A 115 -21.18 17.30 -3.83
N TYR A 116 -21.93 16.86 -2.82
CA TYR A 116 -22.91 17.71 -2.11
C TYR A 116 -22.21 18.91 -1.45
N ARG A 117 -21.13 18.69 -0.68
CA ARG A 117 -20.37 19.77 -0.02
C ARG A 117 -19.80 20.78 -1.02
N LYS A 118 -19.27 20.30 -2.15
CA LYS A 118 -18.64 21.16 -3.16
C LYS A 118 -19.64 21.99 -3.97
N ASN A 119 -20.81 21.44 -4.27
CA ASN A 119 -21.67 21.99 -5.31
C ASN A 119 -23.03 22.48 -4.80
N ILE A 120 -23.57 21.90 -3.72
CA ILE A 120 -24.95 22.19 -3.22
C ILE A 120 -24.91 22.91 -1.88
N GLU A 121 -24.06 22.47 -0.95
CA GLU A 121 -23.92 23.10 0.35
C GLU A 121 -23.57 24.59 0.19
N LYS A 122 -24.34 25.48 0.84
CA LYS A 122 -24.26 26.93 0.70
C LYS A 122 -24.74 27.53 -0.64
N HIS A 123 -25.23 26.70 -1.57
CA HIS A 123 -25.84 27.18 -2.79
C HIS A 123 -27.35 27.46 -2.56
N PRO A 124 -27.98 28.51 -3.17
CA PRO A 124 -29.40 28.80 -2.97
C PRO A 124 -30.39 27.68 -3.27
N ILE A 125 -30.00 26.69 -4.04
CA ILE A 125 -30.80 25.50 -4.35
C ILE A 125 -31.03 24.61 -3.12
N GLU A 126 -30.10 24.63 -2.14
CA GLU A 126 -30.16 23.81 -0.93
C GLU A 126 -31.49 23.97 -0.19
N GLY A 127 -31.90 25.23 0.00
CA GLY A 127 -33.15 25.55 0.68
C GLY A 127 -34.44 25.19 -0.06
N ARG A 128 -34.33 24.61 -1.26
CA ARG A 128 -35.45 24.16 -2.12
C ARG A 128 -35.51 22.67 -2.30
N LEU A 129 -34.57 21.95 -1.72
CA LEU A 129 -34.46 20.48 -1.82
C LEU A 129 -34.71 19.85 -0.45
N ASP A 130 -35.54 18.84 -0.41
CA ASP A 130 -35.63 17.95 0.74
C ASP A 130 -34.43 16.99 0.70
N ILE A 131 -33.52 17.14 1.66
CA ILE A 131 -32.26 16.41 1.70
C ILE A 131 -32.39 15.20 2.61
N ILE A 132 -32.17 14.01 2.04
CA ILE A 132 -32.15 12.74 2.75
C ILE A 132 -30.69 12.25 2.79
N LYS A 133 -30.09 12.29 3.97
CA LYS A 133 -28.74 11.73 4.18
C LYS A 133 -28.85 10.26 4.55
N ILE A 134 -28.11 9.43 3.81
CA ILE A 134 -28.04 7.99 4.06
C ILE A 134 -26.77 7.70 4.84
N GLU A 135 -26.91 7.10 6.00
CA GLU A 135 -25.82 6.62 6.85
C GLU A 135 -25.59 5.14 6.66
N GLU A 136 -24.43 4.63 7.09
CA GLU A 136 -24.12 3.20 7.05
C GLU A 136 -25.16 2.40 7.87
N LEU A 137 -25.54 1.25 7.32
CA LEU A 137 -26.46 0.32 7.97
C LEU A 137 -25.84 -0.25 9.26
N ASP A 138 -26.68 -0.54 10.26
CA ASP A 138 -26.25 -1.33 11.41
C ASP A 138 -25.85 -2.76 10.99
N THR A 139 -25.05 -3.42 11.81
CA THR A 139 -24.48 -4.73 11.46
C THR A 139 -25.53 -5.79 11.14
N ALA A 140 -26.67 -5.81 11.82
CA ALA A 140 -27.70 -6.84 11.61
C ALA A 140 -28.43 -6.63 10.28
N THR A 141 -28.80 -5.39 9.98
CA THR A 141 -29.43 -5.02 8.71
C THR A 141 -28.46 -5.23 7.53
N LEU A 142 -27.18 -4.94 7.73
CA LEU A 142 -26.11 -5.16 6.76
C LEU A 142 -25.95 -6.66 6.42
N GLU A 143 -25.84 -7.52 7.43
CA GLU A 143 -25.76 -8.97 7.24
C GLU A 143 -26.99 -9.49 6.47
N SER A 144 -28.18 -9.00 6.81
CA SER A 144 -29.43 -9.39 6.13
C SER A 144 -29.45 -8.97 4.66
N ALA A 145 -28.98 -7.76 4.35
CA ALA A 145 -28.89 -7.26 2.98
C ALA A 145 -27.92 -8.11 2.14
N ILE A 146 -26.75 -8.45 2.70
CA ILE A 146 -25.75 -9.29 2.01
C ILE A 146 -26.27 -10.72 1.82
N GLN A 147 -27.01 -11.27 2.80
CA GLN A 147 -27.63 -12.59 2.69
C GLN A 147 -28.61 -12.71 1.51
N LEU A 148 -29.33 -11.65 1.19
CA LEU A 148 -30.21 -11.62 -0.01
C LEU A 148 -29.38 -11.66 -1.31
N HIS A 149 -28.27 -10.92 -1.35
CA HIS A 149 -27.37 -10.93 -2.50
C HIS A 149 -26.59 -12.25 -2.65
N LYS A 150 -26.21 -12.89 -1.54
CA LYS A 150 -25.57 -14.21 -1.51
C LYS A 150 -26.33 -15.20 -2.37
N LYS A 151 -27.65 -15.34 -2.17
CA LYS A 151 -28.49 -16.27 -2.95
C LYS A 151 -28.45 -16.00 -4.46
N ARG A 152 -28.34 -14.73 -4.87
CA ARG A 152 -28.23 -14.39 -6.30
C ARG A 152 -26.87 -14.79 -6.86
N ILE A 153 -25.79 -14.56 -6.10
CA ILE A 153 -24.42 -14.93 -6.46
C ILE A 153 -24.31 -16.46 -6.55
N GLU A 154 -24.81 -17.19 -5.55
CA GLU A 154 -24.82 -18.66 -5.54
C GLU A 154 -25.52 -19.25 -6.77
N ASN A 155 -26.69 -18.71 -7.12
CA ASN A 155 -27.46 -19.16 -8.29
C ASN A 155 -26.77 -18.83 -9.62
N TYR A 156 -26.10 -17.66 -9.71
CA TYR A 156 -25.43 -17.21 -10.94
C TYR A 156 -24.16 -18.01 -11.24
N TYR A 157 -23.34 -18.25 -10.21
CA TYR A 157 -22.06 -18.95 -10.35
C TYR A 157 -22.17 -20.46 -10.11
N GLU A 158 -23.33 -20.97 -9.68
CA GLU A 158 -23.56 -22.38 -9.31
C GLU A 158 -22.59 -22.87 -8.22
N LEU A 159 -22.35 -22.02 -7.22
CA LEU A 159 -21.45 -22.24 -6.09
C LEU A 159 -22.20 -22.03 -4.78
N ARG A 160 -21.77 -22.69 -3.73
CA ARG A 160 -22.26 -22.40 -2.36
C ARG A 160 -21.29 -21.42 -1.69
N ILE A 161 -21.83 -20.54 -0.84
CA ILE A 161 -21.05 -19.59 -0.04
C ILE A 161 -21.36 -19.89 1.42
N SER A 162 -20.33 -20.15 2.25
CA SER A 162 -20.54 -20.41 3.67
C SER A 162 -21.06 -19.16 4.39
N ASP A 163 -21.80 -19.32 5.48
CA ASP A 163 -22.34 -18.18 6.23
C ASP A 163 -21.24 -17.36 6.93
N ALA A 164 -20.12 -17.99 7.27
CA ALA A 164 -18.95 -17.29 7.77
C ALA A 164 -18.44 -16.22 6.78
N CYS A 165 -18.50 -16.49 5.47
CA CYS A 165 -18.07 -15.59 4.42
C CYS A 165 -18.78 -14.23 4.43
N ILE A 166 -20.00 -14.14 4.94
CA ILE A 166 -20.72 -12.87 5.06
C ILE A 166 -20.00 -11.96 6.06
N LYS A 167 -19.69 -12.48 7.25
CA LYS A 167 -18.99 -11.72 8.30
C LYS A 167 -17.59 -11.35 7.85
N ASP A 168 -16.88 -12.29 7.21
CA ASP A 168 -15.55 -12.08 6.71
C ASP A 168 -15.53 -11.03 5.58
N SER A 169 -16.50 -11.08 4.65
CA SER A 169 -16.62 -10.09 3.59
C SER A 169 -16.87 -8.68 4.13
N ILE A 170 -17.69 -8.52 5.18
CA ILE A 170 -17.92 -7.25 5.87
C ILE A 170 -16.63 -6.76 6.53
N ALA A 171 -16.00 -7.61 7.34
CA ALA A 171 -14.80 -7.25 8.09
C ALA A 171 -13.63 -6.89 7.17
N LEU A 172 -13.38 -7.72 6.15
CA LEU A 172 -12.31 -7.50 5.18
C LEU A 172 -12.58 -6.30 4.28
N SER A 173 -13.82 -6.10 3.83
CA SER A 173 -14.16 -4.92 3.02
C SER A 173 -14.02 -3.63 3.83
N LYS A 174 -14.49 -3.59 5.07
CA LYS A 174 -14.35 -2.43 5.96
C LYS A 174 -12.88 -2.09 6.23
N ARG A 175 -12.03 -3.10 6.27
CA ARG A 175 -10.60 -2.95 6.55
C ARG A 175 -9.80 -2.56 5.30
N TYR A 176 -10.09 -3.16 4.15
CA TYR A 176 -9.22 -3.10 2.97
C TYR A 176 -9.80 -2.34 1.75
N PHE A 177 -11.11 -2.17 1.66
CA PHE A 177 -11.79 -1.52 0.51
C PHE A 177 -12.52 -0.24 0.92
N LYS A 178 -11.77 0.72 1.49
CA LYS A 178 -12.32 1.97 2.02
C LYS A 178 -12.85 2.96 0.97
N GLU A 179 -12.59 2.71 -0.31
CA GLU A 179 -13.08 3.56 -1.41
C GLU A 179 -14.59 3.39 -1.68
N ARG A 180 -15.17 2.30 -1.21
CA ARG A 180 -16.59 2.00 -1.34
C ARG A 180 -17.19 1.68 0.02
N SER A 181 -18.37 2.23 0.27
CA SER A 181 -19.11 1.94 1.50
C SER A 181 -19.79 0.57 1.47
N LEU A 182 -20.08 0.06 2.65
CA LEU A 182 -20.96 -1.08 2.81
C LEU A 182 -22.41 -0.71 2.49
N PRO A 183 -23.22 -1.61 1.93
CA PRO A 183 -22.95 -3.04 1.68
C PRO A 183 -22.21 -3.35 0.37
N SER A 184 -22.08 -2.38 -0.53
CA SER A 184 -21.58 -2.62 -1.90
C SER A 184 -20.19 -3.24 -1.92
N ALA A 185 -19.27 -2.76 -1.08
CA ALA A 185 -17.91 -3.31 -1.01
C ALA A 185 -17.88 -4.80 -0.65
N ALA A 186 -18.73 -5.24 0.30
CA ALA A 186 -18.79 -6.64 0.70
C ALA A 186 -19.46 -7.52 -0.37
N ILE A 187 -20.49 -7.01 -1.03
CA ILE A 187 -21.16 -7.71 -2.14
C ILE A 187 -20.19 -7.87 -3.31
N ASP A 188 -19.48 -6.81 -3.69
CA ASP A 188 -18.47 -6.84 -4.76
C ASP A 188 -17.35 -7.86 -4.45
N LEU A 189 -16.93 -7.94 -3.18
CA LEU A 189 -15.90 -8.90 -2.77
C LEU A 189 -16.40 -10.35 -2.90
N LEU A 190 -17.63 -10.63 -2.49
CA LEU A 190 -18.24 -11.95 -2.66
C LEU A 190 -18.41 -12.32 -4.14
N ASP A 191 -18.86 -11.38 -4.97
CA ASP A 191 -19.04 -11.58 -6.41
C ASP A 191 -17.69 -11.85 -7.11
N ARG A 192 -16.67 -11.06 -6.82
CA ARG A 192 -15.29 -11.29 -7.33
C ARG A 192 -14.75 -12.64 -6.91
N THR A 193 -14.97 -13.04 -5.64
CA THR A 193 -14.52 -14.33 -5.15
C THR A 193 -15.23 -15.47 -5.88
N ALA A 194 -16.54 -15.38 -6.07
CA ALA A 194 -17.31 -16.38 -6.80
C ALA A 194 -16.89 -16.48 -8.27
N ALA A 195 -16.65 -15.33 -8.93
CA ALA A 195 -16.14 -15.27 -10.28
C ALA A 195 -14.75 -15.95 -10.41
N ALA A 196 -13.84 -15.64 -9.49
CA ALA A 196 -12.50 -16.22 -9.47
C ALA A 196 -12.51 -17.73 -9.25
N VAL A 197 -13.33 -18.23 -8.31
CA VAL A 197 -13.50 -19.66 -8.06
C VAL A 197 -14.13 -20.36 -9.27
N ARG A 198 -15.16 -19.78 -9.91
CA ARG A 198 -15.77 -20.35 -11.13
C ARG A 198 -14.78 -20.43 -12.28
N LEU A 199 -14.00 -19.36 -12.49
CA LEU A 199 -12.95 -19.31 -13.51
C LEU A 199 -11.82 -20.32 -13.21
N CYS A 200 -11.43 -20.44 -11.94
CA CYS A 200 -10.48 -21.42 -11.47
C CYS A 200 -10.96 -22.84 -11.79
N ASN A 201 -12.17 -23.23 -11.39
CA ASN A 201 -12.74 -24.55 -11.67
C ASN A 201 -12.77 -24.88 -13.17
N LYS A 202 -12.95 -23.87 -14.04
CA LYS A 202 -13.00 -24.04 -15.49
C LYS A 202 -11.62 -24.23 -16.11
N ASN A 203 -10.62 -23.46 -15.68
CA ASN A 203 -9.37 -23.30 -16.41
C ASN A 203 -8.14 -23.97 -15.72
N ALA A 204 -8.23 -24.29 -14.43
CA ALA A 204 -7.08 -24.73 -13.65
C ALA A 204 -6.36 -25.94 -14.25
N ARG A 205 -7.10 -26.98 -14.68
CA ARG A 205 -6.52 -28.19 -15.29
C ARG A 205 -5.71 -27.89 -16.54
N ALA A 206 -6.24 -27.06 -17.44
CA ALA A 206 -5.55 -26.66 -18.66
C ALA A 206 -4.26 -25.88 -18.33
N SER A 207 -4.37 -24.86 -17.46
CA SER A 207 -3.21 -24.05 -17.07
C SER A 207 -2.12 -24.84 -16.36
N VAL A 208 -2.48 -25.83 -15.54
CA VAL A 208 -1.49 -26.70 -14.87
C VAL A 208 -0.85 -27.67 -15.87
N SER A 209 -1.63 -28.19 -16.85
CA SER A 209 -1.07 -29.04 -17.92
C SER A 209 -0.06 -28.29 -18.78
N ASP A 210 -0.33 -27.02 -19.10
CA ASP A 210 0.60 -26.16 -19.84
C ASP A 210 1.90 -25.94 -19.06
N LEU A 211 1.82 -25.69 -17.75
CA LEU A 211 3.01 -25.56 -16.88
C LEU A 211 3.80 -26.85 -16.77
N GLU A 212 3.13 -28.00 -16.75
CA GLU A 212 3.78 -29.32 -16.76
C GLU A 212 4.54 -29.54 -18.08
N ALA A 213 3.94 -29.18 -19.21
CA ALA A 213 4.58 -29.25 -20.52
C ALA A 213 5.80 -28.31 -20.61
N ASP A 214 5.65 -27.05 -20.19
CA ASP A 214 6.75 -26.06 -20.13
C ASP A 214 7.93 -26.60 -19.27
N PHE A 215 7.63 -27.26 -18.14
CA PHE A 215 8.65 -27.84 -17.27
C PHE A 215 9.38 -29.04 -17.89
N GLU A 216 8.66 -29.93 -18.55
CA GLU A 216 9.28 -31.08 -19.25
C GLU A 216 10.10 -30.62 -20.47
N GLU A 217 9.67 -29.56 -21.16
CA GLU A 217 10.46 -28.93 -22.23
C GLU A 217 11.79 -28.40 -21.70
N ILE A 218 11.77 -27.64 -20.58
CA ILE A 218 13.01 -27.16 -19.95
C ILE A 218 13.96 -28.28 -19.57
N LYS A 219 13.43 -29.42 -19.10
CA LYS A 219 14.25 -30.58 -18.77
C LYS A 219 14.87 -31.28 -20.01
N SER A 220 14.18 -31.21 -21.14
CA SER A 220 14.61 -31.88 -22.36
C SER A 220 15.63 -31.10 -23.19
N LEU A 221 15.68 -29.77 -23.03
CA LEU A 221 16.49 -28.86 -23.85
C LEU A 221 17.96 -28.77 -23.43
N ASP A 222 18.31 -29.12 -22.19
CA ASP A 222 19.67 -28.94 -21.66
C ASP A 222 20.17 -30.17 -20.89
N GLU A 223 21.37 -30.66 -21.22
CA GLU A 223 22.12 -31.62 -20.38
C GLU A 223 22.48 -31.00 -19.01
N LYS A 224 22.44 -29.65 -18.89
CA LYS A 224 22.53 -28.92 -17.64
C LYS A 224 21.39 -27.91 -17.59
N ILE A 225 20.37 -28.22 -16.78
CA ILE A 225 19.26 -27.29 -16.48
C ILE A 225 19.84 -25.96 -16.00
N SER A 226 19.49 -24.86 -16.66
CA SER A 226 19.94 -23.51 -16.26
C SER A 226 18.94 -22.82 -15.32
N GLU A 227 19.41 -21.94 -14.42
CA GLU A 227 18.57 -21.28 -13.41
C GLU A 227 17.52 -20.34 -14.02
N GLY A 228 17.87 -19.65 -15.11
CA GLY A 228 17.01 -18.63 -15.72
C GLY A 228 15.64 -19.14 -16.16
N PRO A 229 15.56 -20.17 -17.01
CA PRO A 229 14.28 -20.77 -17.42
C PRO A 229 13.46 -21.31 -16.26
N LEU A 230 14.08 -21.96 -15.28
CA LEU A 230 13.39 -22.43 -14.07
C LEU A 230 12.77 -21.29 -13.26
N TYR A 231 13.49 -20.18 -13.12
CA TYR A 231 12.97 -19.00 -12.42
C TYR A 231 11.79 -18.35 -13.16
N LEU A 232 11.88 -18.26 -14.49
CA LEU A 232 10.78 -17.76 -15.31
C LEU A 232 9.55 -18.66 -15.19
N LEU A 233 9.72 -19.97 -15.20
CA LEU A 233 8.63 -20.91 -15.00
C LEU A 233 8.04 -20.80 -13.58
N TYR A 234 8.88 -20.70 -12.55
CA TYR A 234 8.42 -20.45 -11.18
C TYR A 234 7.55 -19.18 -11.10
N ARG A 235 7.98 -18.08 -11.72
CA ARG A 235 7.16 -16.87 -11.79
C ARG A 235 5.87 -17.07 -12.58
N SER A 236 5.90 -17.86 -13.65
CA SER A 236 4.71 -18.12 -14.46
C SER A 236 3.64 -18.90 -13.71
N VAL A 237 4.01 -19.74 -12.73
CA VAL A 237 3.05 -20.40 -11.83
C VAL A 237 2.15 -19.37 -11.17
N PHE A 238 2.71 -18.33 -10.55
CA PHE A 238 1.94 -17.32 -9.82
C PHE A 238 1.23 -16.31 -10.72
N SER A 239 1.58 -16.24 -12.01
CA SER A 239 0.89 -15.36 -12.97
C SER A 239 -0.20 -16.07 -13.79
N LYS A 240 -0.05 -17.39 -14.05
CA LYS A 240 -1.00 -18.17 -14.86
C LYS A 240 -2.04 -18.91 -14.01
N ILE A 241 -1.71 -19.27 -12.77
CA ILE A 241 -2.59 -20.03 -11.88
C ILE A 241 -3.35 -19.07 -10.97
N SER A 242 -4.65 -19.32 -10.80
CA SER A 242 -5.50 -18.53 -9.90
C SER A 242 -4.94 -18.51 -8.47
N VAL A 243 -4.98 -17.34 -7.85
CA VAL A 243 -4.60 -17.13 -6.44
C VAL A 243 -5.33 -18.08 -5.50
N VAL A 244 -6.56 -18.46 -5.82
CA VAL A 244 -7.38 -19.41 -5.07
C VAL A 244 -6.70 -20.79 -4.93
N LEU A 245 -5.92 -21.23 -5.91
CA LEU A 245 -5.15 -22.47 -5.84
C LEU A 245 -3.76 -22.25 -5.26
N THR A 246 -3.08 -21.15 -5.65
CA THR A 246 -1.71 -20.92 -5.19
C THR A 246 -1.63 -20.69 -3.68
N THR A 247 -2.67 -20.14 -3.07
CA THR A 247 -2.77 -20.00 -1.60
C THR A 247 -2.94 -21.34 -0.87
N LYS A 248 -3.34 -22.41 -1.57
CA LYS A 248 -3.49 -23.76 -1.00
C LYS A 248 -2.20 -24.59 -1.07
N LEU A 249 -1.18 -24.10 -1.78
CA LEU A 249 0.11 -24.76 -1.86
C LEU A 249 0.78 -24.85 -0.48
N SER A 250 1.53 -25.93 -0.24
CA SER A 250 2.31 -26.09 0.98
C SER A 250 3.45 -25.08 1.06
N ASP A 251 3.81 -24.65 2.29
CA ASP A 251 4.79 -23.59 2.52
C ASP A 251 6.25 -23.94 2.16
N ASN A 252 6.50 -25.19 1.74
CA ASN A 252 7.84 -25.70 1.44
C ASN A 252 8.40 -25.28 0.07
N TYR A 253 7.71 -24.43 -0.69
CA TYR A 253 8.05 -24.11 -2.08
C TYR A 253 8.57 -22.68 -2.28
N VAL A 254 9.29 -22.13 -1.30
CA VAL A 254 9.94 -20.82 -1.44
C VAL A 254 11.14 -20.94 -2.39
N TRP A 255 11.25 -20.00 -3.35
CA TRP A 255 12.43 -19.90 -4.21
C TRP A 255 13.57 -19.26 -3.43
N ASP A 256 14.52 -20.07 -3.00
CA ASP A 256 15.75 -19.58 -2.38
C ASP A 256 16.83 -19.40 -3.44
N LYS A 257 17.50 -18.25 -3.43
CA LYS A 257 18.58 -17.95 -4.39
C LYS A 257 19.83 -18.79 -4.11
N GLU A 258 20.05 -19.21 -2.87
CA GLU A 258 21.21 -19.96 -2.43
C GLU A 258 21.11 -21.46 -2.70
N ASP A 259 19.92 -21.97 -3.02
CA ASP A 259 19.71 -23.39 -3.32
C ASP A 259 20.32 -23.81 -4.66
N ASP A 260 20.80 -25.06 -4.69
CA ASP A 260 21.24 -25.70 -5.92
C ASP A 260 20.11 -25.84 -6.96
N ILE A 261 20.49 -25.81 -8.24
CA ILE A 261 19.55 -25.95 -9.37
C ILE A 261 18.70 -27.23 -9.26
N ALA A 262 19.29 -28.33 -8.78
CA ALA A 262 18.59 -29.61 -8.59
C ALA A 262 17.49 -29.48 -7.51
N ILE A 263 17.74 -28.75 -6.42
CA ILE A 263 16.78 -28.49 -5.35
C ILE A 263 15.65 -27.59 -5.89
N LYS A 264 15.98 -26.53 -6.64
CA LYS A 264 15.02 -25.63 -7.28
C LYS A 264 14.11 -26.36 -8.26
N ALA A 265 14.67 -27.23 -9.10
CA ALA A 265 13.89 -28.07 -10.03
C ALA A 265 13.00 -29.08 -9.29
N GLY A 266 13.50 -29.68 -8.21
CA GLY A 266 12.73 -30.58 -7.36
C GLY A 266 11.52 -29.89 -6.71
N ARG A 267 11.72 -28.67 -6.18
CA ARG A 267 10.64 -27.85 -5.61
C ARG A 267 9.59 -27.50 -6.67
N LEU A 268 10.02 -27.07 -7.85
CA LEU A 268 9.10 -26.72 -8.93
C LEU A 268 8.27 -27.93 -9.40
N SER A 269 8.90 -29.10 -9.48
CA SER A 269 8.20 -30.37 -9.74
C SER A 269 7.16 -30.66 -8.64
N GLY A 270 7.50 -30.40 -7.38
CA GLY A 270 6.58 -30.53 -6.24
C GLY A 270 5.37 -29.60 -6.36
N ILE A 271 5.60 -28.32 -6.66
CA ILE A 271 4.54 -27.31 -6.90
C ILE A 271 3.58 -27.79 -7.99
N ILE A 272 4.10 -28.20 -9.15
CA ILE A 272 3.28 -28.64 -10.29
C ILE A 272 2.44 -29.86 -9.92
N LYS A 273 3.02 -30.85 -9.21
CA LYS A 273 2.28 -32.02 -8.74
C LYS A 273 1.16 -31.68 -7.76
N GLU A 274 1.43 -30.78 -6.82
CA GLU A 274 0.41 -30.34 -5.84
C GLU A 274 -0.69 -29.55 -6.53
N LEU A 275 -0.35 -28.63 -7.45
CA LEU A 275 -1.32 -27.90 -8.26
C LEU A 275 -2.19 -28.84 -9.09
N LYS A 276 -1.60 -29.91 -9.65
CA LYS A 276 -2.34 -30.92 -10.40
C LYS A 276 -3.37 -31.62 -9.52
N ALA A 277 -2.98 -32.05 -8.33
CA ALA A 277 -3.89 -32.67 -7.38
C ALA A 277 -5.01 -31.72 -6.91
N LEU A 278 -4.69 -30.43 -6.71
CA LEU A 278 -5.67 -29.40 -6.36
C LEU A 278 -6.59 -29.06 -7.52
N SER A 279 -6.10 -29.02 -8.76
CA SER A 279 -6.89 -28.70 -9.96
C SER A 279 -7.89 -29.82 -10.34
N ASP A 280 -7.65 -31.05 -9.88
CA ASP A 280 -8.57 -32.16 -10.08
C ASP A 280 -9.82 -32.10 -9.18
N GLN A 281 -9.78 -31.30 -8.13
CA GLN A 281 -10.90 -31.08 -7.20
C GLN A 281 -11.60 -29.77 -7.52
N SER A 282 -12.87 -29.85 -7.93
CA SER A 282 -13.70 -28.65 -8.08
C SER A 282 -14.05 -28.06 -6.71
N ILE A 283 -13.93 -26.75 -6.58
CA ILE A 283 -14.36 -26.00 -5.39
C ILE A 283 -15.87 -25.78 -5.52
N GLU A 284 -16.66 -26.46 -4.69
CA GLU A 284 -18.11 -26.35 -4.69
C GLU A 284 -18.64 -25.31 -3.69
N GLU A 285 -17.85 -25.01 -2.67
CA GLU A 285 -18.19 -24.07 -1.60
C GLU A 285 -17.07 -23.07 -1.36
N ILE A 286 -17.43 -21.77 -1.38
CA ILE A 286 -16.55 -20.66 -1.03
C ILE A 286 -16.49 -20.56 0.50
N ARG A 287 -15.28 -20.51 1.03
CA ARG A 287 -14.95 -20.35 2.45
C ARG A 287 -14.12 -19.10 2.66
N SER A 288 -13.82 -18.78 3.91
CA SER A 288 -12.97 -17.64 4.30
C SER A 288 -11.64 -17.60 3.55
N SER A 289 -11.02 -18.76 3.30
CA SER A 289 -9.74 -18.86 2.59
C SER A 289 -9.78 -18.32 1.16
N GLU A 290 -10.86 -18.53 0.43
CA GLU A 290 -11.03 -18.03 -0.93
C GLU A 290 -11.24 -16.51 -0.95
N ILE A 291 -11.98 -15.96 0.04
CA ILE A 291 -12.15 -14.51 0.18
C ILE A 291 -10.82 -13.85 0.53
N GLU A 292 -10.09 -14.40 1.49
CA GLU A 292 -8.78 -13.91 1.89
C GLU A 292 -7.79 -13.91 0.71
N ALA A 293 -7.80 -14.95 -0.12
CA ALA A 293 -6.97 -15.04 -1.30
C ALA A 293 -7.25 -13.89 -2.30
N ILE A 294 -8.54 -13.57 -2.53
CA ILE A 294 -8.93 -12.47 -3.43
C ILE A 294 -8.60 -11.11 -2.81
N VAL A 295 -8.79 -10.93 -1.52
CA VAL A 295 -8.37 -9.68 -0.86
C VAL A 295 -6.87 -9.50 -0.96
N ALA A 296 -6.08 -10.57 -0.76
CA ALA A 296 -4.63 -10.54 -0.92
C ALA A 296 -4.21 -10.13 -2.34
N GLU A 297 -4.86 -10.68 -3.36
CA GLU A 297 -4.61 -10.33 -4.76
C GLU A 297 -4.95 -8.87 -5.07
N CYS A 298 -6.13 -8.40 -4.63
CA CYS A 298 -6.58 -7.03 -4.89
C CYS A 298 -5.76 -5.96 -4.18
N THR A 299 -5.20 -6.28 -3.02
CA THR A 299 -4.51 -5.31 -2.15
C THR A 299 -3.00 -5.47 -2.16
N ASN A 300 -2.47 -6.53 -2.78
CA ASN A 300 -1.09 -6.99 -2.65
C ASN A 300 -0.67 -7.22 -1.19
N ILE A 301 -1.65 -7.50 -0.31
CA ILE A 301 -1.40 -7.78 1.09
C ILE A 301 -1.60 -9.26 1.32
N PRO A 302 -0.61 -9.94 1.85
CA PRO A 302 -0.75 -11.32 2.20
C PRO A 302 -1.76 -11.52 3.34
N ILE A 303 -2.88 -12.20 3.09
CA ILE A 303 -3.92 -12.54 4.07
C ILE A 303 -4.08 -14.07 4.14
N GLY A 304 -4.41 -14.60 5.30
CA GLY A 304 -4.69 -16.04 5.47
C GLY A 304 -3.48 -16.87 5.87
N LYS A 305 -3.04 -17.85 5.07
CA LYS A 305 -1.86 -18.70 5.35
C LYS A 305 -0.59 -17.91 5.73
N ILE A 306 -0.60 -16.64 5.43
CA ILE A 306 0.45 -15.69 5.74
C ILE A 306 0.36 -15.19 7.18
N GLN A 307 -0.77 -15.35 7.88
CA GLN A 307 -0.75 -15.14 9.34
C GLN A 307 0.23 -16.09 10.03
N ALA A 308 0.36 -17.34 9.55
CA ALA A 308 1.38 -18.26 10.04
C ALA A 308 2.80 -17.81 9.61
N ARG A 309 2.98 -17.40 8.35
CA ARG A 309 4.24 -16.83 7.86
C ARG A 309 4.57 -15.48 8.49
N GLU A 310 3.57 -14.63 8.70
CA GLU A 310 3.73 -13.36 9.43
C GLU A 310 4.18 -13.62 10.86
N LYS A 311 3.64 -14.65 11.52
CA LYS A 311 4.10 -15.06 12.85
C LYS A 311 5.57 -15.51 12.83
N ASP A 312 5.96 -16.36 11.90
CA ASP A 312 7.34 -16.82 11.78
C ASP A 312 8.30 -15.68 11.38
N ARG A 313 7.85 -14.76 10.51
CA ARG A 313 8.57 -13.53 10.17
C ARG A 313 8.73 -12.62 11.38
N LEU A 314 7.68 -12.41 12.16
CA LEU A 314 7.74 -11.61 13.38
C LEU A 314 8.67 -12.24 14.43
N LEU A 315 8.65 -13.55 14.60
CA LEU A 315 9.58 -14.26 15.48
C LEU A 315 11.03 -14.23 15.00
N SER A 316 11.25 -14.12 13.69
CA SER A 316 12.60 -14.03 13.08
C SER A 316 13.01 -12.58 12.73
N ILE A 317 12.21 -11.56 13.07
CA ILE A 317 12.44 -10.16 12.68
C ILE A 317 13.80 -9.66 13.16
N GLU A 318 14.15 -9.94 14.39
CA GLU A 318 15.40 -9.51 15.00
C GLU A 318 16.62 -10.08 14.27
N SER A 319 16.66 -11.39 14.04
CA SER A 319 17.78 -12.06 13.36
C SER A 319 17.95 -11.55 11.92
N LYS A 320 16.88 -11.41 11.18
CA LYS A 320 16.92 -10.90 9.80
C LYS A 320 17.34 -9.45 9.70
N LEU A 321 16.91 -8.59 10.64
CA LEU A 321 17.37 -7.21 10.68
C LEU A 321 18.85 -7.12 11.03
N GLN A 322 19.37 -7.99 11.93
CA GLN A 322 20.80 -8.08 12.30
C GLN A 322 21.69 -8.55 11.13
N GLU A 323 21.17 -9.37 10.21
CA GLU A 323 21.92 -9.76 9.00
C GLU A 323 22.27 -8.56 8.14
N ARG A 324 21.37 -7.59 8.00
CA ARG A 324 21.52 -6.43 7.13
C ARG A 324 22.05 -5.18 7.83
N VAL A 325 21.68 -4.97 9.09
CA VAL A 325 22.08 -3.80 9.87
C VAL A 325 23.03 -4.22 10.98
N LYS A 326 24.30 -3.84 10.84
CA LYS A 326 25.37 -4.23 11.77
C LYS A 326 25.58 -3.21 12.87
N GLY A 327 25.90 -3.69 14.07
CA GLY A 327 26.28 -2.86 15.22
C GLY A 327 25.12 -2.13 15.91
N GLN A 328 23.86 -2.45 15.59
CA GLN A 328 22.68 -1.81 16.17
C GLN A 328 21.75 -2.81 16.89
N ASN A 329 22.34 -3.82 17.53
CA ASN A 329 21.58 -4.93 18.12
C ASN A 329 20.48 -4.42 19.05
N ARG A 330 20.79 -3.48 19.95
CA ARG A 330 19.81 -2.93 20.90
C ARG A 330 18.65 -2.21 20.19
N ALA A 331 18.98 -1.37 19.19
CA ALA A 331 17.96 -0.67 18.41
C ALA A 331 17.03 -1.66 17.70
N ILE A 332 17.59 -2.74 17.17
CA ILE A 332 16.86 -3.80 16.49
C ILE A 332 15.96 -4.55 17.48
N THR A 333 16.49 -4.98 18.63
CA THR A 333 15.71 -5.67 19.66
C THR A 333 14.53 -4.81 20.14
N THR A 334 14.80 -3.56 20.53
CA THR A 334 13.74 -2.62 20.97
C THR A 334 12.64 -2.44 19.92
N LEU A 335 13.04 -2.26 18.66
CA LEU A 335 12.09 -2.12 17.54
C LEU A 335 11.29 -3.41 17.30
N SER A 336 11.96 -4.56 17.35
CA SER A 336 11.34 -5.87 17.13
C SER A 336 10.31 -6.19 18.20
N ASP A 337 10.64 -5.97 19.47
CA ASP A 337 9.73 -6.21 20.60
C ASP A 337 8.46 -5.36 20.50
N ALA A 338 8.62 -4.05 20.19
CA ALA A 338 7.50 -3.14 20.04
C ALA A 338 6.60 -3.50 18.84
N ILE A 339 7.19 -3.99 17.74
CA ILE A 339 6.41 -4.46 16.57
C ILE A 339 5.65 -5.75 16.91
N ILE A 340 6.29 -6.69 17.61
CA ILE A 340 5.65 -7.94 18.05
C ILE A 340 4.49 -7.62 18.99
N GLU A 341 4.69 -6.73 19.97
CA GLU A 341 3.63 -6.28 20.87
C GLU A 341 2.44 -5.69 20.12
N SER A 342 2.69 -4.76 19.21
CA SER A 342 1.64 -4.13 18.37
C SER A 342 0.87 -5.15 17.53
N ARG A 343 1.55 -6.14 16.96
CA ARG A 343 0.95 -7.17 16.10
C ARG A 343 0.29 -8.32 16.90
N SER A 344 0.50 -8.38 18.20
CA SER A 344 -0.16 -9.39 19.07
C SER A 344 -1.67 -9.20 19.21
N GLY A 345 -2.21 -8.07 18.72
CA GLY A 345 -3.63 -7.73 18.82
C GLY A 345 -4.02 -7.01 20.13
N LEU A 346 -3.04 -6.65 20.95
CA LEU A 346 -3.26 -5.90 22.20
C LEU A 346 -3.34 -4.39 22.01
N SER A 347 -2.90 -3.90 20.84
CA SER A 347 -2.89 -2.47 20.50
C SER A 347 -4.20 -2.01 19.86
N ASP A 348 -4.49 -0.71 19.93
CA ASP A 348 -5.67 -0.09 19.30
C ASP A 348 -5.56 -0.21 17.75
N PRO A 349 -6.51 -0.90 17.09
CA PRO A 349 -6.45 -1.13 15.64
C PRO A 349 -6.65 0.15 14.80
N LYS A 350 -7.03 1.26 15.42
CA LYS A 350 -7.18 2.55 14.74
C LYS A 350 -5.88 3.33 14.66
N LYS A 351 -4.93 3.07 15.57
CA LYS A 351 -3.63 3.74 15.61
C LYS A 351 -2.62 3.11 14.65
N PRO A 352 -1.55 3.82 14.27
CA PRO A 352 -0.43 3.22 13.56
C PRO A 352 0.14 2.00 14.30
N ILE A 353 0.75 1.06 13.57
CA ILE A 353 1.40 -0.13 14.14
C ILE A 353 2.43 0.27 15.20
N GLY A 354 3.13 1.38 14.98
CA GLY A 354 4.03 1.98 15.94
C GLY A 354 4.59 3.30 15.42
N SER A 355 4.95 4.18 16.37
CA SER A 355 5.59 5.47 16.11
C SER A 355 6.94 5.50 16.83
N PHE A 356 8.03 5.42 16.08
CA PHE A 356 9.38 5.26 16.58
C PHE A 356 10.22 6.52 16.34
N PHE A 357 11.08 6.84 17.29
CA PHE A 357 12.01 7.94 17.14
C PHE A 357 13.46 7.43 17.16
N PHE A 358 14.14 7.46 16.01
CA PHE A 358 15.51 7.01 15.85
C PHE A 358 16.48 8.14 16.13
N LEU A 359 17.23 8.05 17.21
CA LEU A 359 18.21 9.03 17.65
C LEU A 359 19.64 8.51 17.49
N GLY A 360 20.54 9.35 17.04
CA GLY A 360 21.96 9.01 16.99
C GLY A 360 22.72 9.71 15.88
N PRO A 361 24.04 9.53 15.84
CA PRO A 361 24.92 10.15 14.87
C PRO A 361 24.56 9.84 13.42
N THR A 362 25.02 10.69 12.51
CA THR A 362 24.85 10.46 11.07
C THR A 362 25.65 9.22 10.63
N GLY A 363 25.08 8.42 9.73
CA GLY A 363 25.77 7.26 9.17
C GLY A 363 25.78 6.02 10.06
N THR A 364 24.94 5.96 11.10
CA THR A 364 24.79 4.80 12.00
C THR A 364 23.81 3.75 11.51
N GLY A 365 23.13 3.97 10.37
CA GLY A 365 22.24 2.98 9.78
C GLY A 365 20.75 3.20 10.01
N LYS A 366 20.31 4.37 10.52
CA LYS A 366 18.88 4.69 10.75
C LYS A 366 18.01 4.44 9.52
N THR A 367 18.38 5.00 8.38
CA THR A 367 17.65 4.84 7.12
C THR A 367 17.76 3.41 6.57
N GLU A 368 18.87 2.71 6.78
CA GLU A 368 19.03 1.32 6.34
C GLU A 368 18.15 0.38 7.16
N LEU A 369 18.02 0.60 8.48
CA LEU A 369 17.10 -0.15 9.32
C LEU A 369 15.64 0.06 8.87
N THR A 370 15.28 1.29 8.52
CA THR A 370 13.94 1.61 7.98
C THR A 370 13.66 0.86 6.67
N LYS A 371 14.62 0.81 5.75
CA LYS A 371 14.50 0.06 4.48
C LYS A 371 14.38 -1.44 4.73
N SER A 372 15.24 -1.97 5.61
CA SER A 372 15.21 -3.40 5.97
C SER A 372 13.88 -3.79 6.60
N LEU A 373 13.31 -2.91 7.41
CA LEU A 373 12.00 -3.11 8.02
C LEU A 373 10.88 -3.12 6.97
N ALA A 374 10.91 -2.21 6.00
CA ALA A 374 9.93 -2.17 4.92
C ALA A 374 9.99 -3.44 4.07
N GLU A 375 11.18 -3.88 3.68
CA GLU A 375 11.37 -5.13 2.95
C GLU A 375 10.89 -6.36 3.74
N LEU A 376 11.18 -6.41 5.04
CA LEU A 376 10.84 -7.56 5.87
C LEU A 376 9.34 -7.67 6.15
N LEU A 377 8.67 -6.54 6.40
CA LEU A 377 7.24 -6.54 6.77
C LEU A 377 6.30 -6.49 5.57
N PHE A 378 6.73 -5.85 4.48
CA PHE A 378 5.89 -5.58 3.30
C PHE A 378 6.44 -6.18 2.00
N ASP A 379 7.48 -7.04 2.09
CA ASP A 379 8.13 -7.75 0.96
C ASP A 379 8.73 -6.83 -0.13
N ASP A 380 8.83 -5.51 0.13
CA ASP A 380 9.36 -4.55 -0.84
C ASP A 380 10.01 -3.34 -0.14
N GLU A 381 11.26 -3.03 -0.48
CA GLU A 381 11.91 -1.78 -0.04
C GLU A 381 11.14 -0.53 -0.52
N SER A 382 10.44 -0.62 -1.64
CA SER A 382 9.62 0.47 -2.18
C SER A 382 8.38 0.77 -1.33
N ALA A 383 8.02 -0.10 -0.38
CA ALA A 383 6.99 0.15 0.63
C ALA A 383 7.43 1.20 1.67
N MET A 384 8.61 1.79 1.53
CA MET A 384 9.02 2.94 2.33
C MET A 384 8.60 4.25 1.65
N ILE A 385 7.88 5.09 2.41
CA ILE A 385 7.57 6.48 2.06
C ILE A 385 8.54 7.38 2.83
N ARG A 386 9.32 8.22 2.14
CA ARG A 386 10.31 9.08 2.79
C ARG A 386 10.01 10.55 2.55
N PHE A 387 10.00 11.32 3.63
CA PHE A 387 9.97 12.77 3.63
C PHE A 387 11.24 13.32 4.28
N ASP A 388 12.01 14.11 3.54
CA ASP A 388 13.16 14.86 4.10
C ASP A 388 12.64 16.17 4.69
N MET A 389 12.66 16.27 6.01
CA MET A 389 12.10 17.42 6.71
C MET A 389 12.89 18.71 6.48
N SER A 390 14.08 18.61 5.89
CA SER A 390 14.83 19.78 5.46
C SER A 390 14.17 20.56 4.30
N GLU A 391 13.26 19.92 3.56
CA GLU A 391 12.44 20.54 2.50
C GLU A 391 11.23 21.30 3.07
N PHE A 392 10.85 21.02 4.32
CA PHE A 392 9.66 21.54 5.00
C PHE A 392 10.00 22.49 6.15
N LYS A 393 11.02 23.33 5.97
CA LYS A 393 11.49 24.31 6.97
C LYS A 393 10.60 25.53 7.08
N GLU A 394 9.97 25.92 6.00
CA GLU A 394 9.13 27.11 5.92
C GLU A 394 7.64 26.73 5.96
N GLU A 395 6.80 27.62 6.50
CA GLU A 395 5.39 27.36 6.71
C GLU A 395 4.65 26.97 5.42
N HIS A 396 4.94 27.64 4.31
CA HIS A 396 4.31 27.32 3.02
C HIS A 396 4.78 25.98 2.46
N SER A 397 6.03 25.58 2.66
CA SER A 397 6.49 24.24 2.30
C SER A 397 5.84 23.18 3.18
N ALA A 398 5.70 23.44 4.49
CA ALA A 398 5.00 22.56 5.42
C ALA A 398 3.54 22.34 5.00
N ALA A 399 2.89 23.39 4.47
CA ALA A 399 1.51 23.28 3.97
C ALA A 399 1.35 22.27 2.83
N LEU A 400 2.38 21.99 2.03
CA LEU A 400 2.33 20.98 0.97
C LEU A 400 2.14 19.55 1.53
N LEU A 401 2.58 19.26 2.75
CA LEU A 401 2.39 17.95 3.36
C LEU A 401 0.91 17.61 3.57
N TYR A 402 0.11 18.57 4.04
CA TYR A 402 -1.30 18.38 4.35
C TYR A 402 -2.26 19.12 3.39
N GLY A 403 -1.72 19.73 2.35
CA GLY A 403 -2.46 20.45 1.30
C GLY A 403 -2.42 21.96 1.47
N ALA A 404 -2.22 22.68 0.35
CA ALA A 404 -2.22 24.13 0.31
C ALA A 404 -3.63 24.69 0.55
N PRO A 405 -3.76 25.90 1.12
CA PRO A 405 -5.04 26.59 1.24
C PRO A 405 -5.65 26.93 -0.14
N PRO A 406 -6.98 27.11 -0.22
CA PRO A 406 -7.64 27.51 -1.46
C PRO A 406 -7.02 28.78 -2.07
N GLY A 407 -6.73 28.75 -3.36
CA GLY A 407 -6.15 29.88 -4.10
C GLY A 407 -4.61 29.89 -4.16
N TYR A 408 -3.91 28.98 -3.49
CA TYR A 408 -2.47 28.81 -3.60
C TYR A 408 -2.10 27.71 -4.61
N VAL A 409 -0.90 27.81 -5.19
CA VAL A 409 -0.34 26.78 -6.10
C VAL A 409 -0.24 25.45 -5.35
N GLY A 410 -0.72 24.35 -5.98
CA GLY A 410 -0.75 23.02 -5.39
C GLY A 410 -2.03 22.68 -4.60
N TYR A 411 -3.04 23.57 -4.53
CA TYR A 411 -4.30 23.25 -3.86
C TYR A 411 -5.02 22.04 -4.47
N GLU A 412 -5.08 21.94 -5.81
CA GLU A 412 -5.77 20.85 -6.53
C GLU A 412 -5.05 19.50 -6.39
N GLU A 413 -3.76 19.51 -6.09
CA GLU A 413 -2.96 18.28 -5.91
C GLU A 413 -3.24 17.61 -4.55
N GLY A 414 -3.73 18.41 -3.56
CA GLY A 414 -3.96 17.96 -2.19
C GLY A 414 -2.68 17.78 -1.38
N GLY A 415 -2.78 17.11 -0.23
CA GLY A 415 -1.63 16.88 0.65
C GLY A 415 -0.74 15.73 0.14
N LEU A 416 0.57 15.98 0.04
CA LEU A 416 1.55 14.96 -0.36
C LEU A 416 1.50 13.72 0.55
N LEU A 417 1.37 13.93 1.86
CA LEU A 417 1.32 12.87 2.86
C LEU A 417 0.09 11.99 2.67
N VAL A 418 -1.09 12.62 2.49
CA VAL A 418 -2.34 11.90 2.23
C VAL A 418 -2.30 11.16 0.90
N THR A 419 -1.78 11.79 -0.14
CA THR A 419 -1.67 11.18 -1.47
C THR A 419 -0.77 9.93 -1.45
N GLN A 420 0.39 10.00 -0.78
CA GLN A 420 1.33 8.87 -0.74
C GLN A 420 0.82 7.72 0.14
N ILE A 421 0.21 8.00 1.29
CA ILE A 421 -0.33 6.94 2.16
C ILE A 421 -1.54 6.25 1.53
N ARG A 422 -2.37 6.96 0.76
CA ARG A 422 -3.47 6.35 0.00
C ARG A 422 -2.96 5.42 -1.09
N GLN A 423 -1.83 5.73 -1.73
CA GLN A 423 -1.19 4.86 -2.71
C GLN A 423 -0.52 3.64 -2.07
N LYS A 424 0.05 3.82 -0.86
CA LYS A 424 0.78 2.78 -0.12
C LYS A 424 0.33 2.71 1.34
N PRO A 425 -0.87 2.21 1.63
CA PRO A 425 -1.42 2.17 2.99
C PRO A 425 -0.64 1.22 3.93
N TYR A 426 0.10 0.27 3.35
CA TYR A 426 0.98 -0.66 4.05
C TYR A 426 2.42 -0.25 3.77
N SER A 427 2.97 0.60 4.62
CA SER A 427 4.29 1.20 4.38
C SER A 427 4.98 1.58 5.69
N VAL A 428 6.28 1.78 5.59
CA VAL A 428 7.06 2.47 6.62
C VAL A 428 7.19 3.93 6.19
N VAL A 429 6.62 4.84 6.96
CA VAL A 429 6.69 6.28 6.70
C VAL A 429 7.85 6.86 7.50
N LEU A 430 8.86 7.34 6.79
CA LEU A 430 10.08 7.92 7.35
C LEU A 430 10.05 9.44 7.23
N PHE A 431 10.09 10.13 8.36
CA PHE A 431 10.33 11.57 8.46
C PHE A 431 11.78 11.79 8.88
N ASP A 432 12.63 12.12 7.90
CA ASP A 432 14.08 12.22 8.11
C ASP A 432 14.47 13.64 8.53
N GLU A 433 15.36 13.77 9.55
CA GLU A 433 15.84 15.04 10.12
C GLU A 433 14.71 15.97 10.64
N ILE A 434 13.81 15.38 11.46
CA ILE A 434 12.58 16.05 11.94
C ILE A 434 12.83 17.38 12.65
N GLU A 435 14.01 17.57 13.27
CA GLU A 435 14.40 18.82 13.93
C GLU A 435 14.49 20.02 12.98
N LYS A 436 14.47 19.77 11.67
CA LYS A 436 14.50 20.83 10.65
C LYS A 436 13.14 21.27 10.19
N ALA A 437 12.08 20.53 10.55
CA ALA A 437 10.71 20.82 10.14
C ALA A 437 10.18 22.12 10.77
N HIS A 438 9.31 22.81 10.03
CA HIS A 438 8.55 23.93 10.59
C HIS A 438 7.59 23.43 11.70
N SER A 439 7.37 24.26 12.72
CA SER A 439 6.56 23.89 13.89
C SER A 439 5.11 23.50 13.57
N SER A 440 4.54 24.00 12.47
CA SER A 440 3.17 23.67 12.05
C SER A 440 2.99 22.19 11.64
N VAL A 441 4.06 21.48 11.31
CA VAL A 441 3.99 20.07 10.90
C VAL A 441 3.71 19.16 12.10
N TYR A 442 4.10 19.56 13.30
CA TYR A 442 3.93 18.74 14.51
C TYR A 442 2.47 18.48 14.85
N ASP A 443 1.57 19.40 14.56
CA ASP A 443 0.13 19.22 14.81
C ASP A 443 -0.45 18.10 13.91
N VAL A 444 0.05 17.98 12.68
CA VAL A 444 -0.30 16.89 11.76
C VAL A 444 0.24 15.54 12.27
N PHE A 445 1.46 15.54 12.81
CA PHE A 445 2.04 14.33 13.39
C PHE A 445 1.29 13.85 14.62
N LEU A 446 0.84 14.78 15.48
CA LEU A 446 0.00 14.46 16.64
C LEU A 446 -1.31 13.79 16.21
N GLN A 447 -2.01 14.36 15.24
CA GLN A 447 -3.25 13.79 14.73
C GLN A 447 -3.01 12.40 14.12
N MET A 448 -1.95 12.23 13.33
CA MET A 448 -1.58 10.94 12.72
C MET A 448 -1.30 9.85 13.76
N MET A 449 -0.61 10.19 14.86
CA MET A 449 -0.26 9.23 15.92
C MET A 449 -1.45 8.91 16.85
N ASP A 450 -2.36 9.85 17.06
CA ASP A 450 -3.51 9.69 17.97
C ASP A 450 -4.69 9.00 17.29
N GLU A 451 -5.08 9.50 16.12
CA GLU A 451 -6.28 9.06 15.41
C GLU A 451 -5.95 8.01 14.32
N GLY A 452 -4.65 7.86 13.96
CA GLY A 452 -4.22 7.05 12.85
C GLY A 452 -4.69 7.55 11.48
N LYS A 453 -5.25 8.76 11.42
CA LYS A 453 -5.86 9.34 10.23
C LYS A 453 -5.59 10.84 10.16
N ILE A 454 -5.44 11.33 8.94
CA ILE A 454 -5.39 12.77 8.67
C ILE A 454 -6.28 13.10 7.47
N HIS A 455 -6.77 14.34 7.43
CA HIS A 455 -7.50 14.85 6.27
C HIS A 455 -6.71 15.97 5.62
N ASP A 456 -6.59 15.92 4.30
CA ASP A 456 -6.01 17.05 3.56
C ASP A 456 -7.03 18.19 3.39
N LYS A 457 -6.59 19.32 2.84
CA LYS A 457 -7.45 20.48 2.60
C LYS A 457 -8.55 20.24 1.57
N LEU A 458 -8.48 19.17 0.80
CA LEU A 458 -9.55 18.70 -0.10
C LEU A 458 -10.55 17.77 0.61
N GLY A 459 -10.36 17.47 1.91
CA GLY A 459 -11.20 16.54 2.66
C GLY A 459 -10.89 15.06 2.41
N ARG A 460 -9.79 14.72 1.69
CA ARG A 460 -9.39 13.33 1.45
C ARG A 460 -8.74 12.77 2.70
N GLU A 461 -9.18 11.58 3.12
CA GLU A 461 -8.63 10.87 4.28
C GLU A 461 -7.37 10.09 3.89
N GLY A 462 -6.30 10.21 4.69
CA GLY A 462 -5.12 9.35 4.70
C GLY A 462 -5.11 8.50 5.96
N ASP A 463 -5.07 7.18 5.81
CA ASP A 463 -5.13 6.21 6.90
C ASP A 463 -3.76 5.58 7.16
N PHE A 464 -3.25 5.74 8.37
CA PHE A 464 -1.95 5.25 8.84
C PHE A 464 -2.05 4.02 9.75
N SER A 465 -3.25 3.49 9.99
CA SER A 465 -3.47 2.37 10.92
C SER A 465 -2.69 1.11 10.56
N ASN A 466 -2.31 0.94 9.29
CA ASN A 466 -1.50 -0.18 8.81
C ASN A 466 -0.05 0.20 8.50
N SER A 467 0.39 1.38 8.91
CA SER A 467 1.76 1.88 8.68
C SER A 467 2.58 1.92 9.96
N ILE A 468 3.90 1.92 9.78
CA ILE A 468 4.87 2.21 10.84
C ILE A 468 5.42 3.60 10.59
N ILE A 469 5.44 4.44 11.61
CA ILE A 469 5.93 5.81 11.52
C ILE A 469 7.31 5.86 12.18
N ILE A 470 8.28 6.41 11.46
CA ILE A 470 9.65 6.55 11.95
C ILE A 470 10.09 8.00 11.78
N PHE A 471 10.47 8.60 12.87
CA PHE A 471 11.14 9.92 12.89
C PHE A 471 12.63 9.71 13.11
N THR A 472 13.48 10.44 12.39
CA THR A 472 14.92 10.41 12.64
C THR A 472 15.43 11.79 13.06
N SER A 473 16.41 11.80 13.95
CA SER A 473 17.10 13.02 14.36
C SER A 473 18.54 12.74 14.77
N ASN A 474 19.34 13.79 14.69
CA ASN A 474 20.71 13.81 15.22
C ASN A 474 20.82 14.51 16.59
N ILE A 475 19.68 14.98 17.14
CA ILE A 475 19.63 15.59 18.46
C ILE A 475 20.04 14.56 19.51
N GLY A 476 20.78 14.99 20.55
CA GLY A 476 21.25 14.11 21.59
C GLY A 476 22.35 13.12 21.19
N SER A 477 22.83 13.17 19.94
CA SER A 477 23.88 12.25 19.45
C SER A 477 25.15 12.30 20.29
N GLN A 478 25.56 13.50 20.72
CA GLN A 478 26.78 13.66 21.53
C GLN A 478 26.60 12.99 22.90
N TRP A 479 25.47 13.18 23.54
CA TRP A 479 25.15 12.52 24.80
C TRP A 479 25.11 10.98 24.67
N ILE A 480 24.53 10.45 23.57
CA ILE A 480 24.51 9.00 23.28
C ILE A 480 25.95 8.46 23.17
N VAL A 481 26.82 9.18 22.44
CA VAL A 481 28.23 8.79 22.26
C VAL A 481 28.97 8.79 23.59
N GLU A 482 28.81 9.81 24.42
CA GLU A 482 29.41 9.92 25.74
C GLU A 482 28.97 8.79 26.70
N GLN A 483 27.67 8.46 26.72
CA GLN A 483 27.17 7.35 27.54
C GLN A 483 27.78 6.01 27.13
N ILE A 484 27.81 5.71 25.82
CA ILE A 484 28.35 4.45 25.31
C ILE A 484 29.84 4.36 25.54
N GLN A 485 30.59 5.45 25.34
CA GLN A 485 32.05 5.49 25.64
C GLN A 485 32.35 5.30 27.12
N SER A 486 31.46 5.75 27.98
CA SER A 486 31.57 5.56 29.44
C SER A 486 31.09 4.17 29.90
N GLY A 487 30.73 3.27 28.97
CA GLY A 487 30.24 1.92 29.28
C GLY A 487 28.80 1.88 29.79
N HIS A 488 28.08 2.99 29.71
CA HIS A 488 26.67 3.05 30.14
C HIS A 488 25.74 2.84 28.94
N THR A 489 24.62 2.18 29.19
CA THR A 489 23.55 2.09 28.19
C THR A 489 22.71 3.37 28.20
N PRO A 490 22.49 4.03 27.06
CA PRO A 490 21.58 5.17 26.99
C PRO A 490 20.19 4.79 27.53
N ASP A 491 19.74 5.51 28.55
CA ASP A 491 18.42 5.33 29.14
C ASP A 491 17.38 6.13 28.34
N SER A 492 16.25 5.48 27.98
CA SER A 492 15.18 6.10 27.19
C SER A 492 14.55 7.29 27.91
N GLY A 493 14.44 7.23 29.26
CA GLY A 493 13.88 8.34 30.06
C GLY A 493 14.73 9.60 29.96
N LYS A 494 16.06 9.47 30.11
CA LYS A 494 16.97 10.61 29.97
C LYS A 494 17.05 11.14 28.54
N LEU A 495 16.90 10.26 27.55
CA LEU A 495 16.81 10.70 26.14
C LEU A 495 15.57 11.58 25.93
N ILE A 496 14.42 11.20 26.51
CA ILE A 496 13.20 11.98 26.45
C ILE A 496 13.41 13.37 27.11
N GLU A 497 14.14 13.45 28.23
CA GLU A 497 14.48 14.74 28.86
C GLU A 497 15.34 15.62 27.94
N VAL A 498 16.32 15.03 27.25
CA VAL A 498 17.15 15.76 26.25
C VAL A 498 16.27 16.23 25.09
N MET A 499 15.37 15.37 24.60
CA MET A 499 14.46 15.69 23.50
C MET A 499 13.44 16.75 23.87
N ALA A 500 13.01 16.84 25.14
CA ALA A 500 12.04 17.82 25.64
C ALA A 500 12.51 19.27 25.49
N GLN A 501 13.81 19.50 25.26
CA GLN A 501 14.36 20.82 24.95
C GLN A 501 14.07 21.27 23.49
N TYR A 502 13.75 20.32 22.60
CA TYR A 502 13.58 20.54 21.17
C TYR A 502 12.15 20.26 20.69
N PHE A 503 11.46 19.34 21.34
CA PHE A 503 10.15 18.85 20.94
C PHE A 503 9.13 19.05 22.06
N ARG A 504 7.87 19.29 21.68
CA ARG A 504 6.79 19.45 22.64
C ARG A 504 6.55 18.15 23.43
N PRO A 505 6.26 18.22 24.74
CA PRO A 505 5.98 17.03 25.55
C PRO A 505 4.85 16.17 25.00
N GLU A 506 3.83 16.78 24.40
CA GLU A 506 2.69 16.09 23.79
C GLU A 506 3.13 15.17 22.64
N PHE A 507 4.10 15.63 21.82
CA PHE A 507 4.65 14.84 20.73
C PHE A 507 5.46 13.64 21.26
N LEU A 508 6.30 13.87 22.26
CA LEU A 508 7.12 12.82 22.86
C LEU A 508 6.27 11.74 23.55
N GLY A 509 5.17 12.15 24.19
CA GLY A 509 4.24 11.24 24.84
C GLY A 509 3.40 10.35 23.89
N ARG A 510 3.46 10.60 22.56
CA ARG A 510 2.75 9.80 21.55
C ARG A 510 3.65 8.77 20.86
N LEU A 511 4.95 8.83 21.11
CA LEU A 511 5.89 7.87 20.57
C LEU A 511 5.69 6.51 21.25
N THR A 512 5.72 5.45 20.45
CA THR A 512 5.74 4.07 20.95
C THR A 512 7.06 3.81 21.66
N GLU A 513 8.18 4.20 21.03
CA GLU A 513 9.51 3.98 21.59
C GLU A 513 10.54 4.95 21.01
N VAL A 514 11.53 5.30 21.87
CA VAL A 514 12.73 6.07 21.46
C VAL A 514 13.89 5.11 21.33
N VAL A 515 14.44 5.02 20.11
CA VAL A 515 15.44 4.03 19.72
C VAL A 515 16.80 4.69 19.52
N PRO A 516 17.75 4.56 20.48
CA PRO A 516 19.08 5.11 20.35
C PRO A 516 19.97 4.26 19.45
N PHE A 517 20.64 4.91 18.49
CA PHE A 517 21.63 4.29 17.61
C PHE A 517 23.05 4.52 18.14
N ALA A 518 23.77 3.43 18.31
CA ALA A 518 25.16 3.47 18.74
C ALA A 518 26.08 4.03 17.63
N PRO A 519 27.17 4.75 17.98
CA PRO A 519 28.20 5.10 17.01
C PRO A 519 28.81 3.84 16.43
N ILE A 520 29.23 3.93 15.17
CA ILE A 520 29.94 2.84 14.48
C ILE A 520 31.36 2.79 15.00
N ASP A 521 31.86 1.62 15.37
CA ASP A 521 33.27 1.36 15.64
C ASP A 521 33.98 0.74 14.42
N GLU A 522 35.29 0.53 14.51
CA GLU A 522 36.08 -0.04 13.42
C GLU A 522 35.68 -1.48 13.08
N ASN A 523 35.26 -2.28 14.07
CA ASN A 523 34.85 -3.66 13.84
C ASN A 523 33.51 -3.71 13.10
N VAL A 524 32.58 -2.85 13.51
CA VAL A 524 31.29 -2.71 12.82
C VAL A 524 31.49 -2.14 11.41
N ALA A 525 32.41 -1.17 11.23
CA ALA A 525 32.74 -0.65 9.91
C ALA A 525 33.30 -1.73 8.97
N LYS A 526 34.12 -2.65 9.50
CA LYS A 526 34.60 -3.83 8.76
C LYS A 526 33.47 -4.76 8.35
N GLN A 527 32.51 -5.02 9.24
CA GLN A 527 31.33 -5.82 8.90
C GLN A 527 30.46 -5.17 7.83
N ILE A 528 30.24 -3.85 7.93
CA ILE A 528 29.49 -3.09 6.93
C ILE A 528 30.19 -3.10 5.58
N PHE A 529 31.53 -2.95 5.59
CA PHE A 529 32.33 -3.05 4.37
C PHE A 529 32.17 -4.41 3.71
N ASN A 530 32.28 -5.51 4.47
CA ASN A 530 32.09 -6.87 3.98
C ASN A 530 30.71 -7.07 3.35
N LEU A 531 29.66 -6.53 3.95
CA LEU A 531 28.31 -6.61 3.43
C LEU A 531 28.18 -5.90 2.08
N HIS A 532 28.71 -4.69 1.94
CA HIS A 532 28.71 -3.96 0.67
C HIS A 532 29.62 -4.61 -0.38
N PHE A 533 30.76 -5.16 0.03
CA PHE A 533 31.67 -5.87 -0.86
C PHE A 533 31.06 -7.18 -1.34
N GLY A 534 30.39 -7.95 -0.49
CA GLY A 534 29.67 -9.18 -0.85
C GLY A 534 28.62 -8.94 -1.93
N ARG A 535 27.86 -7.86 -1.83
CA ARG A 535 26.91 -7.45 -2.90
C ARG A 535 27.62 -7.21 -4.25
N LEU A 536 28.83 -6.63 -4.23
CA LEU A 536 29.62 -6.43 -5.44
C LEU A 536 30.17 -7.76 -5.98
N GLN A 537 30.61 -8.68 -5.11
CA GLN A 537 31.06 -10.02 -5.49
C GLN A 537 29.92 -10.80 -6.18
N GLU A 538 28.73 -10.82 -5.59
CA GLU A 538 27.57 -11.45 -6.19
C GLU A 538 27.21 -10.86 -7.56
N GLN A 539 27.27 -9.52 -7.68
CA GLN A 539 26.99 -8.83 -8.94
C GLN A 539 27.99 -9.23 -10.03
N LEU A 540 29.28 -9.27 -9.72
CA LEU A 540 30.33 -9.67 -10.65
C LEU A 540 30.22 -11.15 -11.05
N MET A 541 29.93 -12.01 -10.07
CA MET A 541 29.73 -13.43 -10.32
C MET A 541 28.52 -13.68 -11.23
N LYS A 542 27.37 -13.06 -10.94
CA LYS A 542 26.13 -13.23 -11.74
C LYS A 542 26.23 -12.64 -13.15
N GLN A 543 26.85 -11.46 -13.31
CA GLN A 543 26.86 -10.74 -14.60
C GLN A 543 28.02 -11.10 -15.50
N LYS A 544 29.16 -11.46 -14.93
CA LYS A 544 30.43 -11.65 -15.65
C LYS A 544 31.12 -12.97 -15.36
N ASN A 545 30.61 -13.76 -14.42
CA ASN A 545 31.26 -14.99 -13.92
C ASN A 545 32.69 -14.73 -13.45
N ILE A 546 32.91 -13.63 -12.73
CA ILE A 546 34.21 -13.23 -12.18
C ILE A 546 34.13 -13.33 -10.66
N GLN A 547 35.08 -14.05 -10.07
CA GLN A 547 35.22 -14.16 -8.63
C GLN A 547 36.22 -13.10 -8.13
N LEU A 548 35.81 -12.28 -7.16
CA LEU A 548 36.62 -11.22 -6.60
C LEU A 548 36.79 -11.44 -5.10
N ASN A 549 38.03 -11.47 -4.60
CA ASN A 549 38.33 -11.66 -3.19
C ASN A 549 39.24 -10.55 -2.66
N LEU A 550 39.22 -10.33 -1.34
CA LEU A 550 40.07 -9.39 -0.63
C LEU A 550 40.91 -10.14 0.41
N SER A 551 42.18 -9.77 0.53
CA SER A 551 42.97 -10.18 1.71
C SER A 551 42.51 -9.43 2.96
N ASP A 552 42.72 -10.01 4.14
CA ASP A 552 42.32 -9.38 5.42
C ASP A 552 42.98 -8.01 5.62
N GLU A 553 44.21 -7.81 5.14
CA GLU A 553 44.91 -6.54 5.20
C GLU A 553 44.29 -5.49 4.28
N ALA A 554 43.93 -5.88 3.05
CA ALA A 554 43.23 -5.00 2.11
C ALA A 554 41.86 -4.60 2.64
N LEU A 555 41.13 -5.56 3.20
CA LEU A 555 39.83 -5.34 3.83
C LEU A 555 39.94 -4.34 5.00
N GLN A 556 40.89 -4.56 5.92
CA GLN A 556 41.11 -3.68 7.08
C GLN A 556 41.48 -2.26 6.64
N HIS A 557 42.38 -2.14 5.67
CA HIS A 557 42.80 -0.84 5.14
C HIS A 557 41.64 -0.08 4.51
N LEU A 558 40.84 -0.74 3.66
CA LEU A 558 39.73 -0.10 2.95
C LEU A 558 38.56 0.21 3.89
N ALA A 559 38.27 -0.67 4.86
CA ALA A 559 37.25 -0.42 5.87
C ALA A 559 37.58 0.80 6.73
N ASN A 560 38.86 0.90 7.21
CA ASN A 560 39.30 2.05 7.98
C ASN A 560 39.28 3.35 7.15
N LYS A 561 39.58 3.28 5.85
CA LYS A 561 39.49 4.42 4.95
C LYS A 561 38.05 4.86 4.69
N GLY A 562 37.11 3.92 4.78
CA GLY A 562 35.67 4.17 4.66
C GLY A 562 34.96 4.54 5.96
N TYR A 563 35.67 4.52 7.07
CA TYR A 563 35.16 4.89 8.39
C TYR A 563 35.62 6.29 8.81
N SER A 564 34.73 7.02 9.44
CA SER A 564 35.06 8.32 10.06
C SER A 564 34.20 8.52 11.31
N PRO A 565 34.79 8.93 12.45
CA PRO A 565 34.00 9.24 13.67
C PRO A 565 32.89 10.27 13.44
N LYS A 566 33.07 11.18 12.47
CA LYS A 566 32.10 12.24 12.13
C LYS A 566 30.99 11.76 11.23
N TYR A 567 31.27 10.87 10.26
CA TYR A 567 30.33 10.45 9.22
C TYR A 567 29.94 8.97 9.31
N GLY A 568 30.43 8.25 10.33
CA GLY A 568 30.18 6.82 10.53
C GLY A 568 30.65 5.99 9.34
N ALA A 569 29.83 5.06 8.91
CA ALA A 569 30.07 4.16 7.78
C ALA A 569 29.64 4.73 6.40
N ARG A 570 29.10 5.95 6.34
CA ARG A 570 28.57 6.54 5.09
C ARG A 570 29.59 6.58 3.94
N PRO A 571 30.91 6.84 4.16
CA PRO A 571 31.87 6.85 3.07
C PRO A 571 32.25 5.48 2.50
N ILE A 572 31.91 4.35 3.15
CA ILE A 572 32.30 2.98 2.74
C ILE A 572 31.89 2.69 1.29
N ALA A 573 30.67 2.99 0.91
CA ALA A 573 30.20 2.80 -0.46
C ALA A 573 31.03 3.59 -1.49
N GLY A 574 31.45 4.80 -1.12
CA GLY A 574 32.35 5.65 -1.92
C GLY A 574 33.76 5.06 -2.07
N VAL A 575 34.28 4.47 -1.00
CA VAL A 575 35.58 3.78 -1.01
C VAL A 575 35.52 2.55 -1.92
N ILE A 576 34.52 1.69 -1.77
CA ILE A 576 34.31 0.51 -2.65
C ILE A 576 34.20 0.96 -4.11
N ARG A 577 33.42 1.99 -4.40
CA ARG A 577 33.29 2.54 -5.76
C ARG A 577 34.64 3.01 -6.32
N THR A 578 35.39 3.76 -5.53
CA THR A 578 36.60 4.44 -5.98
C THR A 578 37.77 3.49 -6.14
N TYR A 579 38.00 2.63 -5.14
CA TYR A 579 39.20 1.77 -5.09
C TYR A 579 38.99 0.39 -5.71
N ILE A 580 37.75 -0.13 -5.72
CA ILE A 580 37.47 -1.46 -6.22
C ILE A 580 36.71 -1.38 -7.54
N LYS A 581 35.48 -0.84 -7.53
CA LYS A 581 34.57 -0.90 -8.68
C LYS A 581 35.15 -0.23 -9.93
N LYS A 582 35.79 0.93 -9.79
CA LYS A 582 36.42 1.63 -10.93
C LYS A 582 37.61 0.84 -11.50
N SER A 583 38.42 0.21 -10.64
CA SER A 583 39.60 -0.58 -11.06
C SER A 583 39.15 -1.85 -11.78
N VAL A 584 38.23 -2.61 -11.19
CA VAL A 584 37.62 -3.82 -11.82
C VAL A 584 37.00 -3.47 -13.17
N SER A 585 36.24 -2.37 -13.25
CA SER A 585 35.61 -1.96 -14.52
C SER A 585 36.65 -1.67 -15.62
N ARG A 586 37.79 -1.03 -15.27
CA ARG A 586 38.87 -0.80 -16.24
C ARG A 586 39.53 -2.08 -16.70
N LEU A 587 39.81 -3.01 -15.77
CA LEU A 587 40.42 -4.30 -16.08
C LEU A 587 39.52 -5.17 -16.98
N ILE A 588 38.19 -5.11 -16.76
CA ILE A 588 37.21 -5.80 -17.64
C ILE A 588 37.18 -5.17 -19.02
N VAL A 589 37.12 -3.82 -19.12
CA VAL A 589 37.06 -3.12 -20.41
C VAL A 589 38.35 -3.27 -21.21
N SER A 590 39.51 -3.37 -20.55
CA SER A 590 40.83 -3.61 -21.17
C SER A 590 41.08 -5.08 -21.49
N GLU A 591 40.11 -5.98 -21.27
CA GLU A 591 40.19 -7.44 -21.47
C GLU A 591 41.31 -8.12 -20.66
N GLN A 592 41.81 -7.45 -19.62
CA GLN A 592 42.80 -8.03 -18.70
C GLN A 592 42.17 -9.03 -17.73
N ILE A 593 40.87 -8.92 -17.51
CA ILE A 593 40.05 -9.85 -16.74
C ILE A 593 38.95 -10.39 -17.63
N LYS A 594 38.79 -11.71 -17.66
CA LYS A 594 37.82 -12.45 -18.49
C LYS A 594 36.82 -13.22 -17.62
N SER A 595 35.75 -13.69 -18.25
CA SER A 595 34.78 -14.57 -17.62
C SER A 595 35.46 -15.86 -17.14
N GLY A 596 35.27 -16.23 -15.89
CA GLY A 596 35.89 -17.39 -15.24
C GLY A 596 37.13 -17.06 -14.39
N ASP A 597 37.60 -15.81 -14.42
CA ASP A 597 38.79 -15.42 -13.66
C ASP A 597 38.48 -15.26 -12.16
N ASN A 598 39.46 -15.66 -11.34
CA ASN A 598 39.48 -15.42 -9.90
C ASN A 598 40.54 -14.35 -9.57
N ILE A 599 40.13 -13.29 -8.92
CA ILE A 599 40.97 -12.13 -8.62
C ILE A 599 41.02 -11.94 -7.12
N VAL A 600 42.23 -11.76 -6.63
CA VAL A 600 42.50 -11.42 -5.23
C VAL A 600 43.15 -10.05 -5.15
N ILE A 601 42.56 -9.16 -4.33
CA ILE A 601 43.12 -7.84 -4.04
C ILE A 601 43.89 -7.92 -2.73
N ASN A 602 45.19 -7.70 -2.81
CA ASN A 602 46.09 -7.66 -1.69
C ASN A 602 46.49 -6.22 -1.34
N TYR A 603 46.92 -5.98 -0.12
CA TYR A 603 47.50 -4.70 0.30
C TYR A 603 48.96 -4.90 0.74
N ARG A 604 49.90 -4.34 -0.03
CA ARG A 604 51.34 -4.45 0.26
C ARG A 604 52.03 -3.10 -0.03
N ASN A 605 52.94 -2.71 0.81
CA ASN A 605 53.77 -1.48 0.64
C ASN A 605 52.98 -0.18 0.43
N GLY A 606 51.75 -0.10 0.99
CA GLY A 606 50.90 1.09 0.86
C GLY A 606 49.96 1.12 -0.35
N GLU A 607 50.03 0.09 -1.19
CA GLU A 607 49.23 0.01 -2.44
C GLU A 607 48.38 -1.25 -2.51
N LEU A 608 47.28 -1.16 -3.25
CA LEU A 608 46.42 -2.30 -3.58
C LEU A 608 46.96 -3.03 -4.81
N ILE A 609 47.29 -4.28 -4.67
CA ILE A 609 47.85 -5.13 -5.70
C ILE A 609 46.79 -6.12 -6.14
N TRP A 610 46.62 -6.27 -7.45
CA TRP A 610 45.63 -7.13 -8.08
C TRP A 610 46.32 -8.37 -8.60
N GLU A 611 45.97 -9.53 -8.09
CA GLU A 611 46.55 -10.82 -8.49
C GLU A 611 45.47 -11.68 -9.08
N GLN A 612 45.73 -12.29 -10.26
CA GLN A 612 44.85 -13.27 -10.88
C GLN A 612 45.32 -14.65 -10.43
N CYS A 613 44.39 -15.44 -9.86
CA CYS A 613 44.67 -16.77 -9.31
C CYS A 613 44.10 -17.88 -10.20
#